data_df56941dfa06c2c114f9af561f074190
#
_entry.id   df56941dfa06c2c114f9af561f074190
#
_cell.length_a   1.000
_cell.length_b   1.000
_cell.length_c   1.000
_cell.angle_alpha   90.00
_cell.angle_beta   90.00
_cell.angle_gamma   90.00
#
_symmetry.space_group_name_H-M   'P 1'
#
loop_
_entity.id
_entity.type
_entity.pdbx_description
1 polymer ?
#
loop_
_entity_poly.entity_id
_entity_poly.type
_entity_poly.pdbx_seq_one_letter_code
_entity_poly.pdbx_strand_id
1 'polypeptide(L)'
;MLLVLTGVTAISVALLAYVNELTKEPIAQANAKTLSDAVSAVVPGFDNDPIAEKKTQEVNGVQYAVYPATKEGKFIGAAVEATSMGFGGELKVLVGFDAEGKIIDYSLLSHVETPGLGSKAADWFKKGNKGDITGMNPGEASLTVSKDGGKVDAITASTITCLLY
;
A
#
# COMPACT_ATOMS: atom_id res chain seq x y z
N MET A 1 -26.29 -13.42 -38.48
CA MET A 1 -26.19 -13.06 -37.08
C MET A 1 -24.79 -13.29 -36.51
N LEU A 2 -24.20 -14.48 -36.66
CA LEU A 2 -22.86 -14.81 -36.10
C LEU A 2 -21.77 -13.87 -36.58
N LEU A 3 -21.66 -13.58 -37.88
CA LEU A 3 -20.66 -12.68 -38.45
C LEU A 3 -20.75 -11.24 -37.93
N VAL A 4 -21.97 -10.74 -37.71
CA VAL A 4 -22.18 -9.38 -37.18
C VAL A 4 -21.71 -9.32 -35.71
N LEU A 5 -22.06 -10.33 -34.90
CA LEU A 5 -21.62 -10.40 -33.52
C LEU A 5 -20.09 -10.50 -33.39
N THR A 6 -19.48 -11.37 -34.22
CA THR A 6 -18.01 -11.50 -34.27
C THR A 6 -17.33 -10.19 -34.70
N GLY A 7 -17.91 -9.49 -35.68
CA GLY A 7 -17.39 -8.20 -36.13
C GLY A 7 -17.42 -7.14 -35.02
N VAL A 8 -18.54 -7.01 -34.32
CA VAL A 8 -18.69 -6.05 -33.20
C VAL A 8 -17.74 -6.37 -32.08
N THR A 9 -17.63 -7.65 -31.67
CA THR A 9 -16.73 -8.06 -30.60
C THR A 9 -15.26 -7.81 -30.98
N ALA A 10 -14.87 -8.14 -32.20
CA ALA A 10 -13.48 -7.90 -32.67
C ALA A 10 -13.11 -6.41 -32.64
N ILE A 11 -14.02 -5.53 -33.11
CA ILE A 11 -13.80 -4.07 -33.06
C ILE A 11 -13.72 -3.58 -31.63
N SER A 12 -14.62 -4.05 -30.75
CA SER A 12 -14.62 -3.65 -29.33
C SER A 12 -13.33 -4.06 -28.61
N VAL A 13 -12.85 -5.29 -28.84
CA VAL A 13 -11.60 -5.79 -28.25
C VAL A 13 -10.40 -4.99 -28.79
N ALA A 14 -10.35 -4.71 -30.10
CA ALA A 14 -9.29 -3.91 -30.69
C ALA A 14 -9.25 -2.49 -30.12
N LEU A 15 -10.42 -1.86 -29.94
CA LEU A 15 -10.52 -0.52 -29.34
C LEU A 15 -10.06 -0.50 -27.89
N LEU A 16 -10.48 -1.49 -27.08
CA LEU A 16 -10.05 -1.65 -25.70
C LEU A 16 -8.55 -1.87 -25.58
N ALA A 17 -7.97 -2.73 -26.44
CA ALA A 17 -6.53 -2.96 -26.48
C ALA A 17 -5.75 -1.69 -26.83
N TYR A 18 -6.25 -0.92 -27.80
CA TYR A 18 -5.63 0.34 -28.21
C TYR A 18 -5.66 1.39 -27.09
N VAL A 19 -6.81 1.57 -26.43
CA VAL A 19 -6.92 2.50 -25.29
C VAL A 19 -6.03 2.05 -24.13
N ASN A 20 -5.99 0.74 -23.84
CA ASN A 20 -5.11 0.20 -22.78
C ASN A 20 -3.64 0.50 -23.06
N GLU A 21 -3.18 0.32 -24.31
CA GLU A 21 -1.78 0.62 -24.65
C GLU A 21 -1.47 2.12 -24.54
N LEU A 22 -2.38 3.00 -24.97
CA LEU A 22 -2.23 4.45 -24.83
C LEU A 22 -2.18 4.93 -23.38
N THR A 23 -2.90 4.27 -22.49
CA THR A 23 -3.01 4.68 -21.07
C THR A 23 -1.96 4.04 -20.18
N LYS A 24 -1.29 3.00 -20.63
CA LYS A 24 -0.32 2.22 -19.84
C LYS A 24 0.86 3.08 -19.34
N GLU A 25 1.42 3.89 -20.21
CA GLU A 25 2.57 4.73 -19.89
C GLU A 25 2.23 5.88 -18.92
N PRO A 26 1.17 6.69 -19.15
CA PRO A 26 0.77 7.70 -18.19
C PRO A 26 0.33 7.13 -16.83
N ILE A 27 -0.29 5.94 -16.79
CA ILE A 27 -0.62 5.25 -15.54
C ILE A 27 0.65 4.84 -14.81
N ALA A 28 1.66 4.29 -15.51
CA ALA A 28 2.93 3.91 -14.90
C ALA A 28 3.67 5.12 -14.30
N GLN A 29 3.68 6.25 -15.00
CA GLN A 29 4.28 7.50 -14.50
C GLN A 29 3.53 8.04 -13.28
N ALA A 30 2.20 8.05 -13.31
CA ALA A 30 1.37 8.47 -12.18
C ALA A 30 1.61 7.60 -10.94
N ASN A 31 1.66 6.27 -11.12
CA ASN A 31 1.94 5.33 -10.05
C ASN A 31 3.35 5.51 -9.46
N ALA A 32 4.36 5.71 -10.31
CA ALA A 32 5.73 5.97 -9.87
C ALA A 32 5.82 7.26 -9.03
N LYS A 33 5.13 8.33 -9.47
CA LYS A 33 5.06 9.58 -8.71
C LYS A 33 4.35 9.39 -7.38
N THR A 34 3.19 8.74 -7.37
CA THR A 34 2.43 8.45 -6.15
C THR A 34 3.27 7.65 -5.15
N LEU A 35 4.01 6.65 -5.63
CA LEU A 35 4.92 5.86 -4.80
C LEU A 35 6.06 6.72 -4.22
N SER A 36 6.67 7.59 -5.04
CA SER A 36 7.73 8.50 -4.58
C SER A 36 7.24 9.45 -3.49
N ASP A 37 6.07 10.06 -3.71
CA ASP A 37 5.44 10.97 -2.75
C ASP A 37 5.08 10.22 -1.45
N ALA A 38 4.57 8.99 -1.56
CA ALA A 38 4.23 8.15 -0.42
C ALA A 38 5.47 7.73 0.39
N VAL A 39 6.57 7.31 -0.27
CA VAL A 39 7.83 6.98 0.42
C VAL A 39 8.36 8.18 1.18
N SER A 40 8.32 9.37 0.57
CA SER A 40 8.75 10.61 1.23
C SER A 40 7.87 11.00 2.42
N ALA A 41 6.59 10.65 2.38
CA ALA A 41 5.66 10.91 3.48
C ALA A 41 5.88 9.96 4.67
N VAL A 42 6.11 8.65 4.41
CA VAL A 42 6.22 7.64 5.48
C VAL A 42 7.61 7.54 6.09
N VAL A 43 8.67 7.93 5.36
CA VAL A 43 10.06 8.00 5.86
C VAL A 43 10.67 9.33 5.43
N PRO A 44 10.46 10.42 6.17
CA PRO A 44 10.98 11.73 5.77
C PRO A 44 12.49 11.86 6.00
N GLY A 45 13.17 12.65 5.16
CA GLY A 45 14.52 13.12 5.40
C GLY A 45 15.65 12.27 4.82
N PHE A 46 15.36 11.33 3.90
CA PHE A 46 16.38 10.62 3.14
C PHE A 46 16.97 11.51 2.01
N ASP A 47 18.15 11.15 1.53
CA ASP A 47 18.88 11.82 0.44
C ASP A 47 19.24 10.88 -0.73
N ASN A 48 18.95 9.58 -0.61
CA ASN A 48 19.09 8.59 -1.68
C ASN A 48 17.84 8.49 -2.56
N ASP A 49 17.85 7.60 -3.55
CA ASP A 49 16.68 7.21 -4.34
C ASP A 49 16.18 5.82 -3.89
N PRO A 50 15.23 5.73 -2.93
CA PRO A 50 14.75 4.45 -2.41
C PRO A 50 14.07 3.59 -3.48
N ILE A 51 13.52 4.21 -4.53
CA ILE A 51 12.82 3.50 -5.61
C ILE A 51 13.81 2.77 -6.51
N ALA A 52 14.93 3.41 -6.83
CA ALA A 52 16.02 2.79 -7.60
C ALA A 52 16.69 1.64 -6.81
N GLU A 53 16.74 1.76 -5.48
CA GLU A 53 17.31 0.76 -4.57
C GLU A 53 16.31 -0.29 -4.07
N LYS A 54 15.14 -0.39 -4.71
CA LYS A 54 14.08 -1.35 -4.36
C LYS A 54 14.63 -2.77 -4.23
N LYS A 55 14.33 -3.40 -3.11
CA LYS A 55 14.60 -4.83 -2.84
C LYS A 55 13.30 -5.57 -2.68
N THR A 56 13.17 -6.71 -3.33
CA THR A 56 12.01 -7.60 -3.14
C THR A 56 12.42 -8.74 -2.23
N GLN A 57 11.66 -8.97 -1.17
CA GLN A 57 11.85 -10.09 -0.24
C GLN A 57 10.56 -10.90 -0.16
N GLU A 58 10.69 -12.20 -0.09
CA GLU A 58 9.58 -13.12 0.11
C GLU A 58 9.66 -13.68 1.53
N VAL A 59 8.59 -13.49 2.29
CA VAL A 59 8.48 -14.03 3.66
C VAL A 59 7.15 -14.77 3.76
N ASN A 60 7.17 -16.03 4.13
CA ASN A 60 5.99 -16.90 4.26
C ASN A 60 5.10 -16.96 3.00
N GLY A 61 5.70 -16.88 1.80
CA GLY A 61 4.96 -16.90 0.53
C GLY A 61 4.34 -15.55 0.12
N VAL A 62 4.56 -14.50 0.91
CA VAL A 62 4.14 -13.14 0.59
C VAL A 62 5.34 -12.33 0.12
N GLN A 63 5.19 -11.63 -0.99
CA GLN A 63 6.24 -10.76 -1.53
C GLN A 63 6.09 -9.34 -0.96
N TYR A 64 7.19 -8.85 -0.41
CA TYR A 64 7.32 -7.48 0.10
C TYR A 64 8.32 -6.71 -0.75
N ALA A 65 7.98 -5.48 -1.10
CA ALA A 65 8.93 -4.55 -1.69
C ALA A 65 9.46 -3.60 -0.62
N VAL A 66 10.78 -3.59 -0.44
CA VAL A 66 11.46 -2.77 0.56
C VAL A 66 12.22 -1.66 -0.14
N TYR A 67 11.97 -0.44 0.29
CA TYR A 67 12.59 0.80 -0.20
C TYR A 67 13.47 1.37 0.91
N PRO A 68 14.80 1.12 0.88
CA PRO A 68 15.71 1.59 1.91
C PRO A 68 15.88 3.11 1.84
N ALA A 69 15.83 3.76 2.98
CA ALA A 69 16.06 5.18 3.11
C ALA A 69 17.38 5.43 3.84
N THR A 70 18.28 6.19 3.21
CA THR A 70 19.57 6.56 3.77
C THR A 70 19.73 8.07 3.78
N LYS A 71 20.50 8.55 4.74
CA LYS A 71 20.91 9.96 4.84
C LYS A 71 22.41 10.03 5.14
N GLU A 72 23.14 10.75 4.31
CA GLU A 72 24.62 10.86 4.43
C GLU A 72 25.30 9.48 4.49
N GLY A 73 24.76 8.51 3.71
CA GLY A 73 25.25 7.12 3.69
C GLY A 73 24.89 6.26 4.89
N LYS A 74 24.11 6.78 5.86
CA LYS A 74 23.64 6.02 7.03
C LYS A 74 22.19 5.58 6.80
N PHE A 75 21.88 4.34 7.12
CA PHE A 75 20.52 3.83 7.11
C PHE A 75 19.69 4.53 8.19
N ILE A 76 18.60 5.17 7.80
CA ILE A 76 17.68 5.88 8.71
C ILE A 76 16.34 5.17 8.84
N GLY A 77 16.01 4.29 7.91
CA GLY A 77 14.74 3.56 7.91
C GLY A 77 14.45 2.94 6.55
N ALA A 78 13.31 2.32 6.43
CA ALA A 78 12.83 1.75 5.16
C ALA A 78 11.32 1.88 5.03
N ALA A 79 10.83 2.08 3.81
CA ALA A 79 9.43 1.89 3.51
C ALA A 79 9.22 0.47 2.97
N VAL A 80 8.18 -0.21 3.45
CA VAL A 80 7.82 -1.57 3.04
C VAL A 80 6.45 -1.57 2.41
N GLU A 81 6.37 -1.98 1.15
CA GLU A 81 5.12 -2.17 0.43
C GLU A 81 4.66 -3.62 0.60
N ALA A 82 3.43 -3.78 1.04
CA ALA A 82 2.75 -5.05 1.16
C ALA A 82 1.43 -5.00 0.38
N THR A 83 1.06 -6.13 -0.20
CA THR A 83 -0.24 -6.32 -0.86
C THR A 83 -1.03 -7.36 -0.08
N SER A 84 -2.26 -7.04 0.23
CA SER A 84 -3.17 -7.95 0.92
C SER A 84 -4.58 -7.88 0.32
N MET A 85 -5.42 -8.87 0.63
CA MET A 85 -6.81 -8.90 0.16
C MET A 85 -7.72 -8.30 1.23
N GLY A 86 -8.27 -7.11 0.95
CA GLY A 86 -9.33 -6.49 1.76
C GLY A 86 -10.70 -7.08 1.46
N PHE A 87 -11.76 -6.44 1.98
CA PHE A 87 -13.14 -6.86 1.71
C PHE A 87 -13.57 -6.57 0.27
N GLY A 88 -13.20 -5.39 -0.26
CA GLY A 88 -13.55 -4.97 -1.62
C GLY A 88 -12.61 -5.51 -2.70
N GLY A 89 -11.43 -5.99 -2.34
CA GLY A 89 -10.41 -6.47 -3.27
C GLY A 89 -8.98 -6.21 -2.78
N GLU A 90 -8.04 -6.09 -3.71
CA GLU A 90 -6.64 -5.89 -3.41
C GLU A 90 -6.39 -4.52 -2.73
N LEU A 91 -5.62 -4.57 -1.66
CA LEU A 91 -5.18 -3.42 -0.87
C LEU A 91 -3.66 -3.36 -0.88
N LYS A 92 -3.09 -2.23 -1.31
CA LYS A 92 -1.65 -1.98 -1.27
C LYS A 92 -1.33 -0.94 -0.22
N VAL A 93 -0.50 -1.31 0.71
CA VAL A 93 -0.09 -0.48 1.84
C VAL A 93 1.41 -0.28 1.80
N LEU A 94 1.85 0.93 2.06
CA LEU A 94 3.23 1.29 2.29
C LEU A 94 3.39 1.70 3.76
N VAL A 95 4.27 1.04 4.48
CA VAL A 95 4.55 1.32 5.89
C VAL A 95 5.99 1.77 6.02
N GLY A 96 6.22 2.92 6.65
CA GLY A 96 7.54 3.43 6.96
C GLY A 96 8.02 2.98 8.33
N PHE A 97 9.24 2.45 8.39
CA PHE A 97 9.90 2.01 9.61
C PHE A 97 11.17 2.83 9.84
N ASP A 98 11.48 3.12 11.09
CA ASP A 98 12.77 3.67 11.50
C ASP A 98 13.87 2.58 11.57
N ALA A 99 15.08 2.99 11.96
CA ALA A 99 16.20 2.07 12.08
C ALA A 99 16.03 1.04 13.22
N GLU A 100 15.17 1.31 14.20
CA GLU A 100 14.82 0.41 15.30
C GLU A 100 13.63 -0.52 14.96
N GLY A 101 13.02 -0.39 13.77
CA GLY A 101 11.87 -1.17 13.33
C GLY A 101 10.53 -0.69 13.88
N LYS A 102 10.45 0.56 14.37
CA LYS A 102 9.19 1.17 14.79
C LYS A 102 8.50 1.82 13.60
N ILE A 103 7.19 1.77 13.59
CA ILE A 103 6.37 2.41 12.55
C ILE A 103 6.45 3.93 12.70
N ILE A 104 6.87 4.61 11.63
CA ILE A 104 6.88 6.08 11.55
C ILE A 104 5.50 6.56 11.10
N ASP A 105 5.04 6.07 9.95
CA ASP A 105 3.74 6.38 9.36
C ASP A 105 3.40 5.31 8.30
N TYR A 106 2.20 5.37 7.74
CA TYR A 106 1.79 4.50 6.65
C TYR A 106 1.00 5.28 5.59
N SER A 107 0.93 4.71 4.39
CA SER A 107 0.15 5.26 3.27
C SER A 107 -0.55 4.15 2.52
N LEU A 108 -1.84 4.34 2.21
CA LEU A 108 -2.57 3.47 1.29
C LEU A 108 -2.24 3.88 -0.15
N LEU A 109 -1.53 3.02 -0.88
CA LEU A 109 -1.18 3.27 -2.28
C LEU A 109 -2.36 3.00 -3.22
N SER A 110 -3.12 1.94 -2.94
CA SER A 110 -4.27 1.54 -3.75
C SER A 110 -5.24 0.72 -2.91
N HIS A 111 -6.54 0.94 -3.09
CA HIS A 111 -7.60 0.13 -2.49
C HIS A 111 -8.88 0.18 -3.34
N VAL A 112 -9.69 -0.86 -3.23
CA VAL A 112 -11.05 -0.95 -3.80
C VAL A 112 -12.10 -1.11 -2.69
N GLU A 113 -11.80 -0.61 -1.51
CA GLU A 113 -12.66 -0.66 -0.35
C GLU A 113 -13.89 0.26 -0.47
N THR A 114 -14.96 -0.09 0.24
CA THR A 114 -16.21 0.68 0.24
C THR A 114 -15.98 2.09 0.80
N PRO A 115 -16.39 3.16 0.05
CA PRO A 115 -16.32 4.53 0.54
C PRO A 115 -17.02 4.72 1.88
N GLY A 116 -16.36 5.40 2.82
CA GLY A 116 -16.89 5.69 4.16
C GLY A 116 -16.81 4.54 5.17
N LEU A 117 -16.40 3.33 4.74
CA LEU A 117 -16.14 2.17 5.60
C LEU A 117 -14.65 1.80 5.56
N GLY A 118 -14.27 0.84 4.70
CA GLY A 118 -12.87 0.40 4.58
C GLY A 118 -11.92 1.50 4.09
N SER A 119 -12.38 2.45 3.30
CA SER A 119 -11.58 3.60 2.87
C SER A 119 -11.12 4.51 4.03
N LYS A 120 -11.75 4.45 5.22
CA LYS A 120 -11.28 5.14 6.43
C LYS A 120 -9.91 4.65 6.89
N ALA A 121 -9.50 3.45 6.50
CA ALA A 121 -8.17 2.92 6.80
C ALA A 121 -7.04 3.84 6.33
N ALA A 122 -7.27 4.70 5.34
CA ALA A 122 -6.28 5.68 4.88
C ALA A 122 -5.81 6.66 5.97
N ASP A 123 -6.64 6.93 6.97
CA ASP A 123 -6.32 7.89 8.03
C ASP A 123 -6.48 7.32 9.45
N TRP A 124 -7.23 6.22 9.62
CA TRP A 124 -7.62 5.71 10.93
C TRP A 124 -6.45 5.35 11.85
N PHE A 125 -5.38 4.80 11.27
CA PHE A 125 -4.20 4.33 11.99
C PHE A 125 -3.06 5.34 12.04
N LYS A 126 -3.27 6.55 11.51
CA LYS A 126 -2.28 7.63 11.56
C LYS A 126 -2.18 8.24 12.95
N LYS A 127 -1.05 8.91 13.20
CA LYS A 127 -0.74 9.57 14.45
C LYS A 127 -1.88 10.47 14.94
N GLY A 128 -2.28 10.25 16.20
CA GLY A 128 -3.31 11.03 16.87
C GLY A 128 -4.75 10.58 16.58
N ASN A 129 -4.96 9.56 15.76
CA ASN A 129 -6.27 8.96 15.51
C ASN A 129 -6.52 7.75 16.44
N LYS A 130 -7.76 7.22 16.44
CA LYS A 130 -8.18 6.17 17.38
C LYS A 130 -7.38 4.88 17.25
N GLY A 131 -6.96 4.52 16.06
CA GLY A 131 -6.18 3.31 15.80
C GLY A 131 -4.69 3.58 15.64
N ASP A 132 -4.15 4.68 16.18
CA ASP A 132 -2.75 5.09 16.03
C ASP A 132 -1.76 3.95 16.28
N ILE A 133 -1.00 3.59 15.24
CA ILE A 133 0.05 2.56 15.29
C ILE A 133 1.46 3.14 15.25
N THR A 134 1.58 4.46 15.21
CA THR A 134 2.90 5.12 15.12
C THR A 134 3.71 4.89 16.38
N GLY A 135 5.01 4.63 16.21
CA GLY A 135 5.92 4.29 17.30
C GLY A 135 5.81 2.85 17.82
N MET A 136 4.85 2.05 17.34
CA MET A 136 4.78 0.63 17.68
C MET A 136 5.84 -0.16 16.89
N ASN A 137 6.43 -1.16 17.55
CA ASN A 137 7.33 -2.11 16.90
C ASN A 137 6.60 -3.45 16.71
N PRO A 138 6.31 -3.87 15.46
CA PRO A 138 5.62 -5.13 15.19
C PRO A 138 6.36 -6.38 15.71
N GLY A 139 7.68 -6.29 15.88
CA GLY A 139 8.49 -7.37 16.44
C GLY A 139 8.34 -7.56 17.96
N GLU A 140 7.92 -6.52 18.67
CA GLU A 140 7.78 -6.53 20.14
C GLU A 140 6.30 -6.56 20.59
N ALA A 141 5.42 -5.98 19.79
CA ALA A 141 3.99 -5.89 20.12
C ALA A 141 3.16 -6.43 18.96
N SER A 142 2.21 -7.30 19.26
CA SER A 142 1.20 -7.70 18.26
C SER A 142 0.36 -6.49 17.88
N LEU A 143 0.33 -6.15 16.59
CA LEU A 143 -0.55 -5.13 16.01
C LEU A 143 -1.99 -5.63 15.85
N THR A 144 -2.42 -6.48 16.75
CA THR A 144 -3.78 -7.05 16.74
C THR A 144 -4.79 -6.01 17.20
N VAL A 145 -5.96 -6.03 16.57
CA VAL A 145 -7.06 -5.13 16.95
C VAL A 145 -7.66 -5.48 18.29
N SER A 146 -8.24 -4.50 18.98
CA SER A 146 -8.80 -4.63 20.33
C SER A 146 -9.88 -5.71 20.46
N LYS A 147 -10.63 -5.99 19.37
CA LYS A 147 -11.61 -7.09 19.31
C LYS A 147 -10.98 -8.48 19.45
N ASP A 148 -9.73 -8.64 19.06
CA ASP A 148 -8.97 -9.89 19.09
C ASP A 148 -7.90 -9.88 20.20
N GLY A 149 -8.09 -9.00 21.21
CA GLY A 149 -7.22 -8.89 22.40
C GLY A 149 -5.99 -8.00 22.21
N GLY A 150 -5.89 -7.27 21.11
CA GLY A 150 -4.82 -6.31 20.85
C GLY A 150 -5.08 -4.91 21.41
N LYS A 151 -4.20 -3.97 21.08
CA LYS A 151 -4.24 -2.58 21.55
C LYS A 151 -4.74 -1.58 20.49
N VAL A 152 -4.90 -2.02 19.24
CA VAL A 152 -5.27 -1.14 18.12
C VAL A 152 -6.79 -1.08 17.99
N ASP A 153 -7.37 0.11 17.92
CA ASP A 153 -8.81 0.26 17.72
C ASP A 153 -9.22 -0.10 16.29
N ALA A 154 -10.14 -1.04 16.15
CA ALA A 154 -10.67 -1.48 14.88
C ALA A 154 -11.64 -0.47 14.25
N ILE A 155 -11.65 -0.40 12.92
CA ILE A 155 -12.67 0.35 12.18
C ILE A 155 -14.00 -0.42 12.28
N THR A 156 -15.08 0.25 12.71
CA THR A 156 -16.41 -0.34 12.80
C THR A 156 -16.90 -0.75 11.40
N ALA A 157 -17.42 -1.97 11.27
CA ALA A 157 -17.90 -2.58 10.02
C ALA A 157 -16.83 -2.80 8.93
N SER A 158 -15.53 -2.79 9.27
CA SER A 158 -14.43 -3.04 8.34
C SER A 158 -13.37 -3.96 8.97
N THR A 159 -13.82 -5.01 9.64
CA THR A 159 -12.96 -5.92 10.41
C THR A 159 -11.90 -6.61 9.55
N ILE A 160 -12.26 -7.04 8.33
CA ILE A 160 -11.32 -7.71 7.42
C ILE A 160 -10.19 -6.76 7.03
N THR A 161 -10.51 -5.51 6.67
CA THR A 161 -9.51 -4.48 6.35
C THR A 161 -8.58 -4.17 7.53
N CYS A 162 -9.07 -4.28 8.79
CA CYS A 162 -8.27 -4.06 9.99
C CYS A 162 -7.33 -5.22 10.37
N LEU A 163 -7.65 -6.46 9.95
CA LEU A 163 -6.85 -7.66 10.26
C LEU A 163 -5.62 -7.82 9.34
N LEU A 164 -5.41 -6.90 8.42
CA LEU A 164 -4.35 -6.97 7.41
C LEU A 164 -3.04 -6.27 7.82
N TYR A 165 -2.99 -5.73 9.04
CA TYR A 165 -1.82 -5.02 9.58
C TYR A 165 -1.11 -5.82 10.65
#